data_fb5735d87cc821e551bfa5b376b1f133
#
_entry.id   fb5735d87cc821e551bfa5b376b1f133
#
_cell.length_a   1.000
_cell.length_b   1.000
_cell.length_c   1.000
_cell.angle_alpha   90.00
_cell.angle_beta   90.00
_cell.angle_gamma   90.00
#
_symmetry.space_group_name_H-M   'P 1'
#
loop_
_entity.id
_entity.type
_entity.pdbx_description
1 polymer ?
#
loop_
_entity_poly.entity_id
_entity_poly.type
_entity_poly.pdbx_seq_one_letter_code
_entity_poly.pdbx_strand_id
1 'polypeptide(L)'
;PSIVMAAAGVDADGDLEQVLDAGGHQAVVSAIYSGSADAGATFIDARDDLEEDNPDVKDVVVKVDEFGPIPNDGIQYATSMDEEMRENITDAFLRLMETEEGAAAMERVYEWTEVVRQDDSFYDPFRQVLQSSGLDLQQFIE
;
A
#
# COMPACT_ATOMS: atom_id res chain seq x y z
N PRO A 1 1.29 3.27 9.03
CA PRO A 1 1.51 4.47 9.86
C PRO A 1 2.00 4.10 11.27
N SER A 2 1.27 3.23 11.98
CA SER A 2 1.57 2.85 13.38
C SER A 2 3.02 2.38 13.60
N ILE A 3 3.58 1.62 12.66
CA ILE A 3 4.97 1.14 12.71
C ILE A 3 5.97 2.31 12.72
N VAL A 4 5.76 3.31 11.85
CA VAL A 4 6.67 4.46 11.73
C VAL A 4 6.50 5.38 12.93
N MET A 5 5.28 5.60 13.39
CA MET A 5 5.01 6.37 14.62
C MET A 5 5.66 5.70 15.83
N ALA A 6 5.51 4.40 16.02
CA ALA A 6 6.14 3.66 17.11
C ALA A 6 7.66 3.73 17.04
N ALA A 7 8.26 3.61 15.85
CA ALA A 7 9.71 3.76 15.66
C ALA A 7 10.20 5.18 15.98
N ALA A 8 9.35 6.19 15.82
CA ALA A 8 9.60 7.58 16.21
C ALA A 8 9.27 7.88 17.69
N GLY A 9 8.81 6.88 18.44
CA GLY A 9 8.45 7.01 19.85
C GLY A 9 7.06 7.64 20.10
N VAL A 10 6.19 7.64 19.09
CA VAL A 10 4.80 8.11 19.17
C VAL A 10 3.88 6.92 19.40
N ASP A 11 3.13 6.94 20.48
CA ASP A 11 2.08 5.98 20.77
C ASP A 11 0.75 6.46 20.19
N ALA A 12 0.26 5.77 19.16
CA ALA A 12 -0.97 6.17 18.48
C ALA A 12 -2.19 6.16 19.40
N ASP A 13 -2.22 5.31 20.42
CA ASP A 13 -3.34 5.19 21.34
C ASP A 13 -3.27 6.21 22.49
N GLY A 14 -2.04 6.67 22.84
CA GLY A 14 -1.81 7.57 23.97
C GLY A 14 -1.51 9.01 23.60
N ASP A 15 -0.87 9.24 22.46
CA ASP A 15 -0.37 10.57 22.07
C ASP A 15 -1.28 11.28 21.05
N LEU A 16 -2.17 10.53 20.37
CA LEU A 16 -3.14 11.11 19.42
C LEU A 16 -4.49 11.30 20.11
N GLU A 17 -5.16 12.41 19.81
CA GLU A 17 -6.51 12.68 20.33
C GLU A 17 -7.51 11.65 19.83
N GLN A 18 -7.41 11.28 18.56
CA GLN A 18 -8.25 10.27 17.91
C GLN A 18 -7.54 9.63 16.72
N VAL A 19 -7.74 8.34 16.56
CA VAL A 19 -7.38 7.58 15.34
C VAL A 19 -8.67 7.17 14.63
N LEU A 20 -8.79 7.52 13.36
CA LEU A 20 -9.96 7.25 12.54
C LEU A 20 -9.60 6.32 11.38
N ASP A 21 -10.43 5.31 11.18
CA ASP A 21 -10.43 4.57 9.91
C ASP A 21 -11.32 5.31 8.91
N ALA A 22 -10.71 5.91 7.90
CA ALA A 22 -11.43 6.67 6.88
C ALA A 22 -12.11 5.77 5.84
N GLY A 23 -11.81 4.46 5.81
CA GLY A 23 -12.39 3.50 4.89
C GLY A 23 -11.80 3.50 3.47
N GLY A 24 -10.82 4.36 3.18
CA GLY A 24 -10.15 4.40 1.88
C GLY A 24 -9.24 5.61 1.68
N HIS A 25 -8.37 5.53 0.69
CA HIS A 25 -7.33 6.53 0.45
C HIS A 25 -7.89 7.92 0.11
N GLN A 26 -8.87 7.99 -0.80
CA GLN A 26 -9.55 9.25 -1.14
C GLN A 26 -10.25 9.88 0.08
N ALA A 27 -10.84 9.05 0.94
CA ALA A 27 -11.50 9.53 2.16
C ALA A 27 -10.49 10.13 3.16
N VAL A 28 -9.28 9.58 3.25
CA VAL A 28 -8.17 10.17 4.03
C VAL A 28 -7.83 11.56 3.52
N VAL A 29 -7.60 11.71 2.22
CA VAL A 29 -7.27 13.01 1.61
C VAL A 29 -8.41 14.01 1.80
N SER A 30 -9.66 13.58 1.59
CA SER A 30 -10.86 14.42 1.77
C SER A 30 -11.04 14.88 3.22
N ALA A 31 -10.73 14.02 4.20
CA ALA A 31 -10.82 14.37 5.61
C ALA A 31 -9.81 15.47 5.99
N ILE A 32 -8.58 15.38 5.48
CA ILE A 32 -7.56 16.41 5.71
C ILE A 32 -7.93 17.69 4.94
N TYR A 33 -8.34 17.58 3.68
CA TYR A 33 -8.73 18.73 2.87
C TYR A 33 -9.87 19.54 3.49
N SER A 34 -10.84 18.86 4.08
CA SER A 34 -11.97 19.50 4.77
C SER A 34 -11.66 19.97 6.19
N GLY A 35 -10.48 19.67 6.73
CA GLY A 35 -10.10 19.97 8.11
C GLY A 35 -10.77 19.08 9.16
N SER A 36 -11.30 17.92 8.75
CA SER A 36 -11.89 16.93 9.66
C SER A 36 -10.83 16.02 10.31
N ALA A 37 -9.63 16.01 9.75
CA ALA A 37 -8.44 15.37 10.31
C ALA A 37 -7.23 16.28 10.09
N ASP A 38 -6.29 16.27 11.04
CA ASP A 38 -5.06 17.06 10.97
C ASP A 38 -3.98 16.38 10.11
N ALA A 39 -3.94 15.06 10.10
CA ALA A 39 -2.99 14.25 9.34
C ALA A 39 -3.60 12.90 8.97
N GLY A 40 -3.01 12.24 7.98
CA GLY A 40 -3.42 10.92 7.57
C GLY A 40 -2.33 10.21 6.78
N ALA A 41 -2.48 8.91 6.62
CA ALA A 41 -1.56 8.09 5.84
C ALA A 41 -2.29 7.43 4.66
N THR A 42 -1.68 7.53 3.49
CA THR A 42 -2.21 6.98 2.25
C THR A 42 -1.06 6.58 1.33
N PHE A 43 -1.35 6.05 0.14
CA PHE A 43 -0.31 5.83 -0.85
C PHE A 43 0.17 7.16 -1.45
N ILE A 44 1.31 7.10 -2.13
CA ILE A 44 1.90 8.25 -2.82
C ILE A 44 0.89 8.82 -3.83
N ASP A 45 0.72 10.12 -3.77
CA ASP A 45 -0.13 10.92 -4.67
C ASP A 45 -1.62 10.53 -4.75
N ALA A 46 -2.18 9.92 -3.68
CA ALA A 46 -3.63 9.75 -3.54
C ALA A 46 -4.43 11.07 -3.66
N ARG A 47 -3.76 12.21 -3.65
CA ARG A 47 -4.33 13.53 -3.93
C ARG A 47 -4.76 13.71 -5.38
N ASP A 48 -4.15 12.97 -6.31
CA ASP A 48 -4.47 13.02 -7.75
C ASP A 48 -5.94 12.66 -8.00
N ASP A 49 -6.49 11.74 -7.21
CA ASP A 49 -7.88 11.32 -7.30
C ASP A 49 -8.89 12.44 -6.96
N LEU A 50 -8.46 13.48 -6.27
CA LEU A 50 -9.31 14.61 -5.89
C LEU A 50 -9.01 15.87 -6.69
N GLU A 51 -7.97 15.90 -7.52
CA GLU A 51 -7.49 17.11 -8.21
C GLU A 51 -8.49 17.65 -9.21
N GLU A 52 -9.30 16.80 -9.85
CA GLU A 52 -10.33 17.23 -10.81
C GLU A 52 -11.41 18.08 -10.13
N ASP A 53 -11.87 17.66 -8.94
CA ASP A 53 -12.91 18.37 -8.19
C ASP A 53 -12.34 19.47 -7.28
N ASN A 54 -11.09 19.34 -6.85
CA ASN A 54 -10.40 20.24 -5.92
C ASN A 54 -9.00 20.58 -6.46
N PRO A 55 -8.88 21.52 -7.40
CA PRO A 55 -7.61 21.83 -8.08
C PRO A 55 -6.48 22.30 -7.15
N ASP A 56 -6.82 22.76 -5.94
CA ASP A 56 -5.89 23.23 -4.92
C ASP A 56 -5.55 22.17 -3.86
N VAL A 57 -6.00 20.92 -4.05
CA VAL A 57 -5.82 19.85 -3.04
C VAL A 57 -4.36 19.64 -2.66
N LYS A 58 -3.43 19.76 -3.62
CA LYS A 58 -2.00 19.59 -3.37
C LYS A 58 -1.36 20.75 -2.61
N ASP A 59 -1.97 21.92 -2.64
CA ASP A 59 -1.54 23.09 -1.88
C ASP A 59 -2.08 23.03 -0.45
N VAL A 60 -3.28 22.50 -0.25
CA VAL A 60 -3.94 22.36 1.06
C VAL A 60 -3.46 21.13 1.81
N VAL A 61 -3.44 19.97 1.13
CA VAL A 61 -2.98 18.70 1.70
C VAL A 61 -1.52 18.46 1.32
N VAL A 62 -0.62 18.87 2.20
CA VAL A 62 0.82 18.75 1.95
C VAL A 62 1.37 17.39 2.36
N LYS A 63 2.27 16.83 1.56
CA LYS A 63 3.02 15.63 1.93
C LYS A 63 4.11 16.01 2.93
N VAL A 64 4.03 15.44 4.13
CA VAL A 64 4.98 15.72 5.23
C VAL A 64 6.19 14.78 5.14
N ASP A 65 5.94 13.50 4.86
CA ASP A 65 6.98 12.49 4.78
C ASP A 65 6.53 11.34 3.89
N GLU A 66 7.49 10.50 3.50
CA GLU A 66 7.28 9.31 2.71
C GLU A 66 8.11 8.16 3.28
N PHE A 67 7.49 7.02 3.44
CA PHE A 67 8.15 5.84 3.98
C PHE A 67 7.78 4.59 3.17
N GLY A 68 8.74 3.73 3.06
CA GLY A 68 8.63 2.53 2.24
C GLY A 68 10.01 2.11 1.72
N PRO A 69 10.06 1.28 0.68
CA PRO A 69 8.91 0.73 -0.04
C PRO A 69 8.17 -0.31 0.79
N ILE A 70 6.84 -0.25 0.74
CA ILE A 70 5.99 -1.36 1.17
C ILE A 70 5.79 -2.23 -0.08
N PRO A 71 6.07 -3.54 0.00
CA PRO A 71 5.81 -4.43 -1.11
C PRO A 71 4.35 -4.33 -1.55
N ASN A 72 4.17 -4.12 -2.84
CA ASN A 72 2.83 -4.06 -3.43
C ASN A 72 2.19 -5.45 -3.47
N ASP A 73 0.94 -5.51 -3.93
CA ASP A 73 0.20 -6.76 -4.06
C ASP A 73 0.97 -7.82 -4.83
N GLY A 74 0.77 -9.07 -4.49
CA GLY A 74 1.48 -10.17 -5.12
C GLY A 74 0.62 -11.42 -5.25
N ILE A 75 0.94 -12.23 -6.26
CA ILE A 75 0.34 -13.54 -6.45
C ILE A 75 1.20 -14.56 -5.72
N GLN A 76 0.61 -15.19 -4.73
CA GLN A 76 1.27 -16.19 -3.90
C GLN A 76 0.62 -17.56 -4.09
N TYR A 77 1.43 -18.59 -4.04
CA TYR A 77 0.99 -19.96 -4.25
C TYR A 77 1.10 -20.77 -2.96
N ALA A 78 0.14 -21.65 -2.75
CA ALA A 78 0.25 -22.64 -1.67
C ALA A 78 1.48 -23.53 -1.88
N THR A 79 2.20 -23.86 -0.82
CA THR A 79 3.39 -24.71 -0.87
C THR A 79 3.09 -26.11 -1.40
N SER A 80 1.83 -26.56 -1.30
CA SER A 80 1.36 -27.84 -1.82
C SER A 80 1.04 -27.85 -3.31
N MET A 81 1.06 -26.67 -3.97
CA MET A 81 0.79 -26.58 -5.40
C MET A 81 1.98 -27.15 -6.19
N ASP A 82 1.68 -27.91 -7.21
CA ASP A 82 2.68 -28.47 -8.15
C ASP A 82 3.49 -27.35 -8.82
N GLU A 83 4.80 -27.57 -8.96
CA GLU A 83 5.73 -26.57 -9.49
C GLU A 83 5.41 -26.22 -10.96
N GLU A 84 5.08 -27.19 -11.77
CA GLU A 84 4.71 -26.98 -13.18
C GLU A 84 3.45 -26.10 -13.27
N MET A 85 2.46 -26.33 -12.39
CA MET A 85 1.25 -25.50 -12.32
C MET A 85 1.59 -24.06 -11.92
N ARG A 86 2.46 -23.86 -10.92
CA ARG A 86 2.90 -22.50 -10.50
C ARG A 86 3.56 -21.76 -11.66
N GLU A 87 4.48 -22.41 -12.35
CA GLU A 87 5.17 -21.83 -13.49
C GLU A 87 4.18 -21.47 -14.62
N ASN A 88 3.25 -22.38 -14.94
CA ASN A 88 2.24 -22.12 -15.97
C ASN A 88 1.35 -20.92 -15.65
N ILE A 89 0.94 -20.76 -14.39
CA ILE A 89 0.14 -19.62 -13.96
C ILE A 89 0.97 -18.33 -14.01
N THR A 90 2.20 -18.37 -13.49
CA THR A 90 3.11 -17.21 -13.52
C THR A 90 3.35 -16.74 -14.96
N ASP A 91 3.66 -17.65 -15.86
CA ASP A 91 3.88 -17.34 -17.27
C ASP A 91 2.61 -16.80 -17.95
N ALA A 92 1.43 -17.27 -17.53
CA ALA A 92 0.17 -16.74 -18.05
C ALA A 92 -0.02 -15.28 -17.66
N PHE A 93 0.26 -14.89 -16.40
CA PHE A 93 0.21 -13.50 -15.95
C PHE A 93 1.23 -12.61 -16.67
N LEU A 94 2.47 -13.07 -16.82
CA LEU A 94 3.50 -12.31 -17.54
C LEU A 94 3.09 -12.09 -19.00
N ARG A 95 2.61 -13.12 -19.70
CA ARG A 95 2.11 -13.00 -21.08
C ARG A 95 0.86 -12.10 -21.19
N LEU A 96 -0.01 -12.12 -20.17
CA LEU A 96 -1.17 -11.23 -20.14
C LEU A 96 -0.73 -9.76 -20.18
N MET A 97 0.29 -9.41 -19.39
CA MET A 97 0.83 -8.05 -19.33
C MET A 97 1.55 -7.62 -20.62
N GLU A 98 1.99 -8.56 -21.46
CA GLU A 98 2.59 -8.27 -22.78
C GLU A 98 1.53 -7.87 -23.82
N THR A 99 0.24 -8.10 -23.54
CA THR A 99 -0.85 -7.74 -24.45
C THR A 99 -1.47 -6.39 -24.04
N GLU A 100 -1.82 -5.56 -25.03
CA GLU A 100 -2.46 -4.27 -24.78
C GLU A 100 -3.79 -4.43 -23.99
N GLU A 101 -4.61 -5.41 -24.37
CA GLU A 101 -5.88 -5.67 -23.70
C GLU A 101 -5.69 -6.17 -22.25
N GLY A 102 -4.70 -7.04 -22.03
CA GLY A 102 -4.37 -7.58 -20.72
C GLY A 102 -3.83 -6.51 -19.79
N ALA A 103 -2.86 -5.72 -20.24
CA ALA A 103 -2.31 -4.60 -19.48
C ALA A 103 -3.40 -3.59 -19.10
N ALA A 104 -4.24 -3.17 -20.07
CA ALA A 104 -5.35 -2.26 -19.80
C ALA A 104 -6.39 -2.83 -18.84
N ALA A 105 -6.63 -4.14 -18.85
CA ALA A 105 -7.54 -4.78 -17.91
C ALA A 105 -6.97 -4.81 -16.49
N MET A 106 -5.68 -5.12 -16.34
CA MET A 106 -4.99 -5.16 -15.04
C MET A 106 -4.87 -3.76 -14.43
N GLU A 107 -4.53 -2.76 -15.23
CA GLU A 107 -4.48 -1.37 -14.80
C GLU A 107 -5.87 -0.88 -14.33
N ARG A 108 -6.93 -1.16 -15.08
CA ARG A 108 -8.29 -0.72 -14.73
C ARG A 108 -8.84 -1.37 -13.46
N VAL A 109 -8.48 -2.64 -13.17
CA VAL A 109 -9.07 -3.41 -12.06
C VAL A 109 -8.21 -3.34 -10.80
N TYR A 110 -6.88 -3.34 -10.96
CA TYR A 110 -5.92 -3.46 -9.87
C TYR A 110 -4.91 -2.31 -9.82
N GLU A 111 -4.97 -1.38 -10.77
CA GLU A 111 -3.96 -0.32 -10.95
C GLU A 111 -2.54 -0.88 -11.15
N TRP A 112 -2.43 -2.11 -11.63
CA TRP A 112 -1.16 -2.75 -11.90
C TRP A 112 -0.64 -2.36 -13.28
N THR A 113 0.49 -1.69 -13.29
CA THR A 113 1.18 -1.28 -14.52
C THR A 113 2.26 -2.29 -14.94
N GLU A 114 2.69 -3.15 -14.03
CA GLU A 114 3.71 -4.16 -14.26
C GLU A 114 3.49 -5.38 -13.36
N VAL A 115 3.85 -6.56 -13.85
CA VAL A 115 3.97 -7.80 -13.07
C VAL A 115 5.36 -8.37 -13.28
N VAL A 116 6.08 -8.61 -12.19
CA VAL A 116 7.45 -9.12 -12.23
C VAL A 116 7.60 -10.35 -11.34
N ARG A 117 8.49 -11.26 -11.74
CA ARG A 117 8.87 -12.37 -10.86
C ARG A 117 9.73 -11.86 -9.73
N GLN A 118 9.37 -12.25 -8.53
CA GLN A 118 10.15 -11.99 -7.33
C GLN A 118 10.32 -13.27 -6.52
N ASP A 119 11.37 -13.35 -5.75
CA ASP A 119 11.57 -14.39 -4.76
C ASP A 119 11.32 -13.85 -3.34
N ASP A 120 11.45 -14.72 -2.34
CA ASP A 120 11.18 -14.37 -0.95
C ASP A 120 12.04 -13.21 -0.42
N SER A 121 13.25 -13.03 -0.96
CA SER A 121 14.17 -11.95 -0.54
C SER A 121 13.64 -10.55 -0.89
N PHE A 122 12.70 -10.44 -1.81
CA PHE A 122 12.00 -9.18 -2.13
C PHE A 122 11.37 -8.53 -0.89
N TYR A 123 10.93 -9.36 0.06
CA TYR A 123 10.29 -8.88 1.28
C TYR A 123 11.28 -8.55 2.41
N ASP A 124 12.59 -8.81 2.25
CA ASP A 124 13.57 -8.62 3.33
C ASP A 124 13.67 -7.17 3.83
N PRO A 125 13.63 -6.13 2.98
CA PRO A 125 13.63 -4.75 3.47
C PRO A 125 12.40 -4.45 4.34
N PHE A 126 11.24 -4.96 3.95
CA PHE A 126 10.01 -4.77 4.73
C PHE A 126 10.05 -5.58 6.05
N ARG A 127 10.58 -6.80 6.04
CA ARG A 127 10.81 -7.60 7.26
C ARG A 127 11.71 -6.87 8.26
N GLN A 128 12.73 -6.17 7.80
CA GLN A 128 13.61 -5.37 8.67
C GLN A 128 12.84 -4.22 9.34
N VAL A 129 11.97 -3.54 8.60
CA VAL A 129 11.09 -2.48 9.16
C VAL A 129 10.17 -3.08 10.23
N LEU A 130 9.53 -4.22 9.94
CA LEU A 130 8.66 -4.91 10.90
C LEU A 130 9.42 -5.32 12.16
N GLN A 131 10.61 -5.89 12.03
CA GLN A 131 11.44 -6.29 13.17
C GLN A 131 11.87 -5.08 14.01
N SER A 132 12.18 -3.96 13.37
CA SER A 132 12.61 -2.74 14.06
C SER A 132 11.47 -2.04 14.81
N SER A 133 10.23 -2.27 14.40
CA SER A 133 9.04 -1.67 15.02
C SER A 133 8.72 -2.25 16.41
N GLY A 134 9.24 -3.45 16.72
CA GLY A 134 8.90 -4.16 17.96
C GLY A 134 7.45 -4.67 18.02
N LEU A 135 6.69 -4.57 16.94
CA LEU A 135 5.32 -5.07 16.88
C LEU A 135 5.27 -6.59 16.86
N ASP A 136 4.37 -7.16 17.65
CA ASP A 136 4.05 -8.58 17.60
C ASP A 136 3.06 -8.84 16.46
N LEU A 137 3.59 -9.33 15.34
CA LEU A 137 2.79 -9.61 14.15
C LEU A 137 1.72 -10.69 14.38
N GLN A 138 1.86 -11.53 15.41
CA GLN A 138 0.87 -12.55 15.75
C GLN A 138 -0.49 -11.93 16.12
N GLN A 139 -0.51 -10.68 16.57
CA GLN A 139 -1.73 -9.95 16.90
C GLN A 139 -2.56 -9.54 15.69
N PHE A 140 -1.97 -9.59 14.49
CA PHE A 140 -2.61 -9.17 13.22
C PHE A 140 -2.94 -10.34 12.29
N ILE A 141 -2.65 -11.59 12.71
CA ILE A 141 -2.93 -12.81 11.94
C ILE A 141 -4.04 -13.55 12.68
N GLU A 142 -5.28 -13.32 12.26
CA GLU A 142 -6.44 -14.12 12.66
C GLU A 142 -6.62 -15.35 11.77
#